data_e933d349864179b1fcb0a44b0fb660bc
#
_entry.id   e933d349864179b1fcb0a44b0fb660bc
#
_cell.length_a   1.000
_cell.length_b   1.000
_cell.length_c   1.000
_cell.angle_alpha   90.00
_cell.angle_beta   90.00
_cell.angle_gamma   90.00
#
_symmetry.space_group_name_H-M   'P 1'
#
loop_
_entity.id
_entity.type
_entity.pdbx_description
1 polymer ?
#
loop_
_entity_poly.entity_id
_entity_poly.type
_entity_poly.pdbx_seq_one_letter_code
_entity_poly.pdbx_strand_id
1 'polypeptide(L)'
;MKISELKTPCYVIDEGKLTENLKILHHVMQRTGAKILLAQKAFSAFCEYPLIGKYLSGTTASGLYEARLAQEEMGKENHVFCPAYLPEEMDELVKICDHIVFNSVSQFLVHKEKIKEAAAGVSTGLRINPECSTQEGHEIYDPCGTGSRLGITRAELDKAIQNGFDLSQICLLYTSPSPRDGLL
;
A
#
# COMPACT_ATOMS: atom_id res chain seq x y z
N MET A 1 17.23 18.97 -22.83
CA MET A 1 16.05 19.11 -23.72
C MET A 1 15.32 20.38 -23.34
N LYS A 2 14.94 21.23 -24.29
CA LYS A 2 14.16 22.45 -24.00
C LYS A 2 12.67 22.14 -24.12
N ILE A 3 11.85 22.73 -23.26
CA ILE A 3 10.39 22.52 -23.28
C ILE A 3 9.79 22.89 -24.65
N SER A 4 10.36 23.91 -25.32
CA SER A 4 9.93 24.34 -26.66
C SER A 4 10.20 23.30 -27.77
N GLU A 5 10.98 22.28 -27.51
CA GLU A 5 11.31 21.21 -28.46
C GLU A 5 10.42 19.99 -28.32
N LEU A 6 9.53 19.98 -27.29
CA LEU A 6 8.64 18.88 -27.02
C LEU A 6 7.43 18.89 -27.98
N LYS A 7 7.13 17.71 -28.49
CA LYS A 7 5.91 17.49 -29.27
C LYS A 7 4.70 17.40 -28.33
N THR A 8 3.78 18.34 -28.44
CA THR A 8 2.57 18.39 -27.59
C THR A 8 1.36 17.76 -28.30
N PRO A 9 0.37 17.23 -27.54
CA PRO A 9 0.31 17.17 -26.06
C PRO A 9 1.23 16.07 -25.50
N CYS A 10 1.89 16.34 -24.35
CA CYS A 10 2.72 15.35 -23.64
C CYS A 10 2.76 15.63 -22.14
N TYR A 11 3.01 14.60 -21.34
CA TYR A 11 3.40 14.74 -19.95
C TYR A 11 4.92 14.87 -19.85
N VAL A 12 5.40 15.69 -18.93
CA VAL A 12 6.82 15.93 -18.70
C VAL A 12 7.12 15.71 -17.24
N ILE A 13 8.10 14.85 -16.96
CA ILE A 13 8.64 14.64 -15.61
C ILE A 13 10.00 15.36 -15.55
N ASP A 14 10.15 16.26 -14.59
CA ASP A 14 11.41 16.91 -14.27
C ASP A 14 12.16 16.07 -13.23
N GLU A 15 13.06 15.22 -13.68
CA GLU A 15 13.86 14.34 -12.81
C GLU A 15 14.69 15.13 -11.78
N GLY A 16 15.10 16.37 -12.09
CA GLY A 16 15.82 17.23 -11.15
C GLY A 16 14.94 17.57 -9.93
N LYS A 17 13.72 18.04 -10.17
CA LYS A 17 12.74 18.34 -9.12
C LYS A 17 12.28 17.08 -8.40
N LEU A 18 12.08 15.98 -9.12
CA LEU A 18 11.76 14.69 -8.52
C LEU A 18 12.87 14.27 -7.54
N THR A 19 14.13 14.37 -7.98
CA THR A 19 15.28 14.04 -7.13
C THR A 19 15.37 14.91 -5.88
N GLU A 20 15.10 16.22 -5.98
CA GLU A 20 15.08 17.12 -4.83
C GLU A 20 14.01 16.69 -3.81
N ASN A 21 12.80 16.36 -4.26
CA ASN A 21 11.73 15.84 -3.40
C ASN A 21 12.12 14.49 -2.77
N LEU A 22 12.70 13.58 -3.54
CA LEU A 22 13.14 12.28 -3.04
C LEU A 22 14.23 12.40 -1.97
N LYS A 23 15.14 13.35 -2.08
CA LYS A 23 16.16 13.64 -1.05
C LYS A 23 15.53 14.08 0.27
N ILE A 24 14.44 14.87 0.22
CA ILE A 24 13.70 15.28 1.44
C ILE A 24 13.12 14.05 2.13
N LEU A 25 12.43 13.18 1.38
CA LEU A 25 11.85 11.95 1.91
C LEU A 25 12.92 11.01 2.47
N HIS A 26 14.03 10.86 1.75
CA HIS A 26 15.16 10.05 2.20
C HIS A 26 15.77 10.58 3.50
N HIS A 27 15.92 11.90 3.64
CA HIS A 27 16.38 12.54 4.88
C HIS A 27 15.44 12.25 6.05
N VAL A 28 14.13 12.28 5.85
CA VAL A 28 13.14 11.88 6.87
C VAL A 28 13.37 10.44 7.29
N MET A 29 13.52 9.52 6.33
CA MET A 29 13.78 8.10 6.62
C MET A 29 15.05 7.91 7.45
N GLN A 30 16.14 8.61 7.10
CA GLN A 30 17.40 8.52 7.82
C GLN A 30 17.29 9.04 9.26
N ARG A 31 16.51 10.09 9.50
CA ARG A 31 16.35 10.69 10.82
C ARG A 31 15.42 9.92 11.74
N THR A 32 14.43 9.26 11.19
CA THR A 32 13.36 8.60 11.97
C THR A 32 13.48 7.09 12.03
N GLY A 33 14.25 6.50 11.14
CA GLY A 33 14.25 5.05 10.93
C GLY A 33 13.01 4.51 10.23
N ALA A 34 12.05 5.38 9.84
CA ALA A 34 10.85 4.98 9.13
C ALA A 34 11.17 4.57 7.68
N LYS A 35 10.41 3.64 7.14
CA LYS A 35 10.42 3.30 5.72
C LYS A 35 9.34 4.11 5.00
N ILE A 36 9.69 4.71 3.87
CA ILE A 36 8.74 5.40 2.99
C ILE A 36 8.62 4.59 1.70
N LEU A 37 7.40 4.29 1.30
CA LEU A 37 7.06 3.53 0.11
C LEU A 37 6.39 4.43 -0.92
N LEU A 38 6.64 4.17 -2.20
CA LEU A 38 5.93 4.81 -3.30
C LEU A 38 4.52 4.23 -3.41
N ALA A 39 3.49 5.05 -3.30
CA ALA A 39 2.13 4.66 -3.59
C ALA A 39 1.89 4.70 -5.12
N GLN A 40 1.83 3.54 -5.75
CA GLN A 40 1.71 3.43 -7.22
C GLN A 40 0.41 4.03 -7.74
N LYS A 41 -0.69 3.92 -7.01
CA LYS A 41 -1.96 4.59 -7.35
C LYS A 41 -1.86 6.11 -7.47
N ALA A 42 -0.87 6.74 -6.81
CA ALA A 42 -0.64 8.17 -6.86
C ALA A 42 0.40 8.56 -7.92
N PHE A 43 1.37 7.68 -8.18
CA PHE A 43 2.41 7.92 -9.18
C PHE A 43 2.89 6.59 -9.75
N SER A 44 2.48 6.31 -10.99
CA SER A 44 2.78 5.06 -11.70
C SER A 44 3.62 5.26 -12.96
N ALA A 45 4.35 6.37 -13.06
CA ALA A 45 5.33 6.56 -14.13
C ALA A 45 6.54 5.64 -13.87
N PHE A 46 6.40 4.36 -14.24
CA PHE A 46 7.34 3.29 -13.91
C PHE A 46 8.75 3.51 -14.50
N CYS A 47 8.89 4.31 -15.56
CA CYS A 47 10.20 4.72 -16.07
C CYS A 47 11.07 5.41 -15.01
N GLU A 48 10.47 6.00 -13.98
CA GLU A 48 11.16 6.65 -12.87
C GLU A 48 11.41 5.73 -11.66
N TYR A 49 10.89 4.50 -11.66
CA TYR A 49 11.07 3.59 -10.53
C TYR A 49 12.53 3.27 -10.21
N PRO A 50 13.43 3.10 -11.20
CA PRO A 50 14.86 2.94 -10.91
C PRO A 50 15.49 4.15 -10.19
N LEU A 51 15.03 5.37 -10.51
CA LEU A 51 15.46 6.58 -9.82
C LEU A 51 14.88 6.66 -8.42
N ILE A 52 13.57 6.48 -8.28
CA ILE A 52 12.84 6.53 -7.00
C ILE A 52 13.39 5.47 -6.04
N GLY A 53 13.66 4.28 -6.52
CA GLY A 53 14.21 3.18 -5.74
C GLY A 53 15.60 3.45 -5.14
N LYS A 54 16.34 4.45 -5.59
CA LYS A 54 17.59 4.88 -4.94
C LYS A 54 17.35 5.59 -3.61
N TYR A 55 16.16 6.13 -3.40
CA TYR A 55 15.83 6.97 -2.26
C TYR A 55 14.78 6.36 -1.33
N LEU A 56 13.78 5.65 -1.88
CA LEU A 56 12.70 5.05 -1.12
C LEU A 56 12.94 3.56 -0.84
N SER A 57 12.25 3.02 0.15
CA SER A 57 12.39 1.62 0.59
C SER A 57 11.71 0.63 -0.35
N GLY A 58 10.70 1.05 -1.10
CA GLY A 58 9.92 0.18 -1.98
C GLY A 58 8.64 0.84 -2.44
N THR A 59 7.62 0.02 -2.68
CA THR A 59 6.32 0.42 -3.23
C THR A 59 5.15 -0.11 -2.41
N THR A 60 3.99 0.50 -2.60
CA THR A 60 2.71 -0.07 -2.19
C THR A 60 1.78 -0.19 -3.38
N ALA A 61 1.17 -1.36 -3.53
CA ALA A 61 0.29 -1.77 -4.61
C ALA A 61 -1.17 -1.86 -4.15
N SER A 62 -2.11 -1.62 -5.06
CA SER A 62 -3.55 -1.75 -4.81
C SER A 62 -4.12 -3.08 -5.34
N GLY A 63 -3.28 -3.95 -5.90
CA GLY A 63 -3.62 -5.26 -6.43
C GLY A 63 -2.45 -5.91 -7.16
N LEU A 64 -2.71 -7.08 -7.77
CA LEU A 64 -1.69 -7.93 -8.38
C LEU A 64 -0.89 -7.21 -9.47
N TYR A 65 -1.55 -6.46 -10.36
CA TYR A 65 -0.85 -5.82 -11.50
C TYR A 65 0.12 -4.74 -11.06
N GLU A 66 -0.22 -3.92 -10.05
CA GLU A 66 0.71 -2.98 -9.47
C GLU A 66 1.84 -3.69 -8.71
N ALA A 67 1.55 -4.81 -8.03
CA ALA A 67 2.56 -5.60 -7.35
C ALA A 67 3.57 -6.21 -8.35
N ARG A 68 3.13 -6.68 -9.51
CA ARG A 68 4.00 -7.13 -10.61
C ARG A 68 4.88 -5.99 -11.11
N LEU A 69 4.27 -4.83 -11.40
CA LEU A 69 5.00 -3.65 -11.86
C LEU A 69 6.08 -3.24 -10.88
N ALA A 70 5.77 -3.26 -9.57
CA ALA A 70 6.75 -2.99 -8.52
C ALA A 70 7.92 -3.96 -8.53
N GLN A 71 7.63 -5.25 -8.65
CA GLN A 71 8.64 -6.31 -8.69
C GLN A 71 9.55 -6.18 -9.91
N GLU A 72 8.98 -5.89 -11.07
CA GLU A 72 9.70 -5.81 -12.35
C GLU A 72 10.54 -4.53 -12.47
N GLU A 73 10.00 -3.39 -12.06
CA GLU A 73 10.59 -2.09 -12.37
C GLU A 73 11.36 -1.47 -11.19
N MET A 74 11.04 -1.80 -9.95
CA MET A 74 11.77 -1.30 -8.78
C MET A 74 12.57 -2.38 -8.07
N GLY A 75 12.04 -3.58 -7.91
CA GLY A 75 12.72 -4.74 -7.33
C GLY A 75 13.10 -4.54 -5.85
N LYS A 76 12.31 -3.77 -5.11
CA LYS A 76 12.49 -3.49 -3.68
C LYS A 76 11.29 -3.98 -2.87
N GLU A 77 11.22 -3.59 -1.61
CA GLU A 77 10.12 -3.97 -0.70
C GLU A 77 8.77 -3.67 -1.33
N ASN A 78 7.90 -4.68 -1.43
CA ASN A 78 6.65 -4.62 -2.16
C ASN A 78 5.49 -4.92 -1.22
N HIS A 79 4.70 -3.92 -0.90
CA HIS A 79 3.51 -4.04 -0.07
C HIS A 79 2.25 -4.07 -0.95
N VAL A 80 1.25 -4.84 -0.56
CA VAL A 80 -0.05 -4.81 -1.23
C VAL A 80 -1.20 -4.70 -0.23
N PHE A 81 -2.15 -3.83 -0.55
CA PHE A 81 -3.45 -3.76 0.08
C PHE A 81 -4.55 -3.75 -0.98
N CYS A 82 -5.45 -4.72 -0.92
CA CYS A 82 -6.65 -4.77 -1.73
C CYS A 82 -7.87 -5.04 -0.85
N PRO A 83 -8.99 -4.32 -1.02
CA PRO A 83 -10.21 -4.58 -0.25
C PRO A 83 -10.77 -5.99 -0.46
N ALA A 84 -10.50 -6.60 -1.63
CA ALA A 84 -10.89 -7.97 -1.94
C ALA A 84 -9.83 -8.61 -2.86
N TYR A 85 -9.19 -9.68 -2.39
CA TYR A 85 -8.27 -10.48 -3.19
C TYR A 85 -9.02 -11.61 -3.90
N LEU A 86 -8.69 -11.84 -5.16
CA LEU A 86 -9.13 -13.04 -5.86
C LEU A 86 -8.27 -14.23 -5.39
N PRO A 87 -8.89 -15.40 -5.14
CA PRO A 87 -8.16 -16.58 -4.65
C PRO A 87 -7.01 -17.02 -5.57
N GLU A 88 -7.19 -16.87 -6.88
CA GLU A 88 -6.19 -17.21 -7.91
C GLU A 88 -4.99 -16.24 -7.94
N GLU A 89 -5.16 -14.99 -7.50
CA GLU A 89 -4.08 -14.00 -7.45
C GLU A 89 -3.14 -14.24 -6.26
N MET A 90 -3.64 -14.85 -5.19
CA MET A 90 -2.87 -15.01 -3.96
C MET A 90 -1.63 -15.88 -4.16
N ASP A 91 -1.66 -16.89 -5.02
CA ASP A 91 -0.52 -17.77 -5.31
C ASP A 91 0.68 -17.03 -5.91
N GLU A 92 0.43 -15.91 -6.55
CA GLU A 92 1.47 -15.05 -7.07
C GLU A 92 1.85 -13.95 -6.06
N LEU A 93 0.87 -13.30 -5.44
CA LEU A 93 1.11 -12.24 -4.45
C LEU A 93 2.04 -12.71 -3.33
N VAL A 94 1.89 -13.93 -2.82
CA VAL A 94 2.77 -14.48 -1.78
C VAL A 94 4.22 -14.70 -2.22
N LYS A 95 4.49 -14.68 -3.53
CA LYS A 95 5.85 -14.85 -4.09
C LYS A 95 6.54 -13.52 -4.36
N ILE A 96 5.76 -12.46 -4.63
CA ILE A 96 6.29 -11.16 -5.09
C ILE A 96 6.10 -10.03 -4.09
N CYS A 97 5.32 -10.25 -3.01
CA CYS A 97 5.09 -9.24 -1.98
C CYS A 97 5.77 -9.62 -0.67
N ASP A 98 6.37 -8.64 -0.01
CA ASP A 98 6.93 -8.77 1.34
C ASP A 98 5.86 -8.61 2.41
N HIS A 99 4.83 -7.78 2.13
CA HIS A 99 3.74 -7.50 3.06
C HIS A 99 2.40 -7.53 2.34
N ILE A 100 1.45 -8.32 2.88
CA ILE A 100 0.07 -8.42 2.39
C ILE A 100 -0.88 -7.95 3.48
N VAL A 101 -1.62 -6.87 3.20
CA VAL A 101 -2.59 -6.29 4.15
C VAL A 101 -3.99 -6.70 3.77
N PHE A 102 -4.73 -7.26 4.73
CA PHE A 102 -6.10 -7.73 4.56
C PHE A 102 -7.10 -6.72 5.07
N ASN A 103 -8.26 -6.70 4.43
CA ASN A 103 -9.35 -5.79 4.76
C ASN A 103 -10.23 -6.30 5.92
N SER A 104 -10.20 -7.61 6.20
CA SER A 104 -10.95 -8.25 7.28
C SER A 104 -10.26 -9.51 7.77
N VAL A 105 -10.63 -9.95 8.99
CA VAL A 105 -10.17 -11.22 9.54
C VAL A 105 -10.63 -12.41 8.70
N SER A 106 -11.86 -12.38 8.19
CA SER A 106 -12.37 -13.45 7.32
C SER A 106 -11.56 -13.60 6.04
N GLN A 107 -11.19 -12.48 5.40
CA GLN A 107 -10.33 -12.49 4.22
C GLN A 107 -8.96 -13.09 4.54
N PHE A 108 -8.33 -12.69 5.65
CA PHE A 108 -7.07 -13.29 6.10
C PHE A 108 -7.18 -14.81 6.30
N LEU A 109 -8.24 -15.28 6.98
CA LEU A 109 -8.42 -16.70 7.27
C LEU A 109 -8.58 -17.56 6.00
N VAL A 110 -9.20 -17.03 4.95
CA VAL A 110 -9.32 -17.71 3.65
C VAL A 110 -7.95 -17.99 3.02
N HIS A 111 -7.00 -17.07 3.19
CA HIS A 111 -5.69 -17.13 2.54
C HIS A 111 -4.54 -17.59 3.46
N LYS A 112 -4.83 -17.81 4.74
CA LYS A 112 -3.84 -18.07 5.79
C LYS A 112 -2.90 -19.24 5.47
N GLU A 113 -3.43 -20.34 4.94
CA GLU A 113 -2.60 -21.52 4.66
C GLU A 113 -1.62 -21.25 3.49
N LYS A 114 -2.07 -20.57 2.43
CA LYS A 114 -1.19 -20.17 1.32
C LYS A 114 -0.04 -19.27 1.80
N ILE A 115 -0.32 -18.36 2.75
CA ILE A 115 0.69 -17.47 3.32
C ILE A 115 1.72 -18.25 4.14
N LYS A 116 1.28 -19.22 4.94
CA LYS A 116 2.17 -20.08 5.73
C LYS A 116 3.08 -20.95 4.87
N GLU A 117 2.57 -21.41 3.73
CA GLU A 117 3.31 -22.22 2.76
C GLU A 117 4.31 -21.41 1.94
N ALA A 118 4.20 -20.08 1.95
CA ALA A 118 5.09 -19.21 1.20
C ALA A 118 6.52 -19.28 1.74
N ALA A 119 7.44 -19.70 0.90
CA ALA A 119 8.85 -19.90 1.25
C ALA A 119 9.58 -18.61 1.69
N ALA A 120 9.07 -17.45 1.33
CA ALA A 120 9.70 -16.15 1.56
C ALA A 120 9.35 -15.49 2.91
N GLY A 121 8.44 -16.06 3.70
CA GLY A 121 8.06 -15.47 5.00
C GLY A 121 7.33 -14.14 4.86
N VAL A 122 6.19 -14.12 4.15
CA VAL A 122 5.38 -12.93 3.92
C VAL A 122 4.82 -12.38 5.24
N SER A 123 5.05 -11.11 5.52
CA SER A 123 4.43 -10.41 6.64
C SER A 123 2.98 -10.08 6.31
N THR A 124 2.09 -10.29 7.27
CA THR A 124 0.65 -10.02 7.10
C THR A 124 0.19 -8.87 7.96
N GLY A 125 -0.76 -8.09 7.44
CA GLY A 125 -1.35 -6.96 8.12
C GLY A 125 -2.88 -6.99 8.05
N LEU A 126 -3.51 -6.24 8.94
CA LEU A 126 -4.94 -6.00 8.95
C LEU A 126 -5.19 -4.49 8.90
N ARG A 127 -5.97 -4.03 7.94
CA ARG A 127 -6.39 -2.65 7.86
C ARG A 127 -7.49 -2.40 8.87
N ILE A 128 -7.29 -1.41 9.74
CA ILE A 128 -8.28 -0.97 10.74
C ILE A 128 -8.98 0.29 10.22
N ASN A 129 -10.31 0.30 10.31
CA ASN A 129 -11.10 1.52 10.20
C ASN A 129 -11.25 2.12 11.61
N PRO A 130 -10.64 3.29 11.90
CA PRO A 130 -10.71 3.90 13.22
C PRO A 130 -12.09 4.54 13.51
N GLU A 131 -13.00 4.56 12.53
CA GLU A 131 -14.31 5.22 12.61
C GLU A 131 -14.21 6.70 13.05
N CYS A 132 -13.07 7.31 12.73
CA CYS A 132 -12.76 8.70 13.02
C CYS A 132 -12.11 9.31 11.79
N SER A 133 -12.74 10.34 11.25
CA SER A 133 -12.24 11.07 10.08
C SER A 133 -11.86 12.50 10.45
N THR A 134 -10.77 12.96 9.84
CA THR A 134 -10.38 14.37 9.86
C THR A 134 -10.76 15.09 8.56
N GLN A 135 -11.50 14.40 7.67
CA GLN A 135 -11.90 14.93 6.38
C GLN A 135 -13.17 15.79 6.54
N GLU A 136 -13.08 17.06 6.17
CA GLU A 136 -14.22 17.96 6.16
C GLU A 136 -14.77 18.13 4.71
N GLY A 137 -16.08 17.98 4.56
CA GLY A 137 -16.79 18.38 3.32
C GLY A 137 -16.83 17.36 2.18
N HIS A 138 -16.30 16.15 2.32
CA HIS A 138 -16.31 15.13 1.27
C HIS A 138 -16.63 13.72 1.79
N GLU A 139 -17.80 13.55 2.37
CA GLU A 139 -18.25 12.28 2.97
C GLU A 139 -18.15 11.07 2.02
N ILE A 140 -18.39 11.29 0.73
CA ILE A 140 -18.36 10.22 -0.28
C ILE A 140 -16.96 9.61 -0.48
N TYR A 141 -15.90 10.36 -0.15
CA TYR A 141 -14.51 9.92 -0.28
C TYR A 141 -13.86 9.59 1.06
N ASP A 142 -14.63 9.65 2.16
CA ASP A 142 -14.11 9.39 3.49
C ASP A 142 -13.88 7.89 3.70
N PRO A 143 -12.64 7.41 3.82
CA PRO A 143 -12.34 6.01 4.04
C PRO A 143 -12.74 5.52 5.42
N CYS A 144 -13.03 6.42 6.35
CA CYS A 144 -13.42 6.15 7.74
C CYS A 144 -14.90 6.45 8.02
N GLY A 145 -15.65 6.92 7.01
CA GLY A 145 -17.07 7.24 7.13
C GLY A 145 -17.95 6.01 7.34
N THR A 146 -19.17 6.27 7.78
CA THR A 146 -20.19 5.23 7.96
C THR A 146 -20.46 4.49 6.64
N GLY A 147 -20.38 3.16 6.67
CA GLY A 147 -20.57 2.33 5.47
C GLY A 147 -19.33 2.24 4.56
N SER A 148 -18.18 2.76 4.97
CA SER A 148 -16.93 2.54 4.26
C SER A 148 -16.61 1.06 4.16
N ARG A 149 -16.22 0.61 2.95
CA ARG A 149 -15.77 -0.77 2.71
C ARG A 149 -14.31 -1.03 3.11
N LEU A 150 -13.62 -0.02 3.62
CA LEU A 150 -12.18 -0.05 3.84
C LEU A 150 -11.86 -0.25 5.32
N GLY A 151 -11.27 -1.41 5.60
CA GLY A 151 -10.81 -1.78 6.94
C GLY A 151 -11.90 -2.38 7.81
N ILE A 152 -11.45 -3.09 8.84
CA ILE A 152 -12.31 -3.69 9.87
C ILE A 152 -12.60 -2.65 10.97
N THR A 153 -13.84 -2.53 11.37
CA THR A 153 -14.24 -1.67 12.50
C THR A 153 -13.82 -2.27 13.84
N ARG A 154 -13.79 -1.44 14.89
CA ARG A 154 -13.49 -1.91 16.25
C ARG A 154 -14.44 -3.02 16.69
N ALA A 155 -15.74 -2.86 16.44
CA ALA A 155 -16.75 -3.83 16.83
C ALA A 155 -16.55 -5.19 16.14
N GLU A 156 -16.22 -5.18 14.85
CA GLU A 156 -15.94 -6.40 14.08
C GLU A 156 -14.65 -7.09 14.54
N LEU A 157 -13.61 -6.33 14.88
CA LEU A 157 -12.36 -6.86 15.40
C LEU A 157 -12.57 -7.52 16.78
N ASP A 158 -13.27 -6.84 17.68
CA ASP A 158 -13.59 -7.37 19.01
C ASP A 158 -14.41 -8.68 18.90
N LYS A 159 -15.37 -8.73 17.98
CA LYS A 159 -16.14 -9.95 17.69
C LYS A 159 -15.25 -11.07 17.16
N ALA A 160 -14.30 -10.78 16.28
CA ALA A 160 -13.36 -11.78 15.75
C ALA A 160 -12.50 -12.35 16.89
N ILE A 161 -11.98 -11.50 17.78
CA ILE A 161 -11.19 -11.93 18.95
C ILE A 161 -12.04 -12.80 19.89
N GLN A 162 -13.28 -12.42 20.19
CA GLN A 162 -14.20 -13.22 21.00
C GLN A 162 -14.48 -14.59 20.38
N ASN A 163 -14.45 -14.68 19.04
CA ASN A 163 -14.58 -15.94 18.30
C ASN A 163 -13.27 -16.71 18.15
N GLY A 164 -12.22 -16.33 18.88
CA GLY A 164 -10.94 -17.05 18.93
C GLY A 164 -9.90 -16.59 17.91
N PHE A 165 -10.06 -15.43 17.26
CA PHE A 165 -9.02 -14.88 16.43
C PHE A 165 -7.86 -14.38 17.30
N ASP A 166 -6.67 -14.92 17.03
CA ASP A 166 -5.45 -14.55 17.73
C ASP A 166 -4.69 -13.47 16.96
N LEU A 167 -4.57 -12.28 17.56
CA LEU A 167 -3.85 -11.15 16.99
C LEU A 167 -2.37 -11.43 16.75
N SER A 168 -1.77 -12.39 17.45
CA SER A 168 -0.37 -12.78 17.21
C SER A 168 -0.12 -13.36 15.82
N GLN A 169 -1.17 -13.72 15.10
CA GLN A 169 -1.10 -14.19 13.71
C GLN A 169 -0.89 -13.05 12.71
N ILE A 170 -1.04 -11.79 13.14
CA ILE A 170 -0.88 -10.60 12.32
C ILE A 170 0.39 -9.87 12.74
N CYS A 171 1.32 -9.71 11.80
CA CYS A 171 2.60 -9.03 12.07
C CYS A 171 2.49 -7.50 11.97
N LEU A 172 1.51 -6.97 11.22
CA LEU A 172 1.33 -5.56 10.95
C LEU A 172 -0.14 -5.17 11.12
N LEU A 173 -0.39 -4.17 11.96
CA LEU A 173 -1.68 -3.46 12.00
C LEU A 173 -1.53 -2.19 11.17
N TYR A 174 -2.34 -2.08 10.12
CA TYR A 174 -2.35 -0.94 9.23
C TYR A 174 -3.60 -0.09 9.47
N THR A 175 -3.39 1.19 9.76
CA THR A 175 -4.46 2.18 9.84
C THR A 175 -4.26 3.21 8.74
N SER A 176 -5.33 3.70 8.14
CA SER A 176 -5.27 4.77 7.14
C SER A 176 -6.08 5.96 7.62
N PRO A 177 -5.51 6.81 8.48
CA PRO A 177 -6.18 8.02 8.95
C PRO A 177 -5.88 9.23 8.03
N SER A 178 -5.15 9.05 6.92
CA SER A 178 -4.73 10.18 6.12
C SER A 178 -5.88 10.72 5.27
N PRO A 179 -6.21 12.01 5.38
CA PRO A 179 -7.20 12.65 4.50
C PRO A 179 -6.79 12.66 3.03
N ARG A 180 -5.53 12.33 2.70
CA ARG A 180 -5.04 12.26 1.32
C ARG A 180 -5.38 10.95 0.62
N ASP A 181 -5.77 9.90 1.31
CA ASP A 181 -6.21 8.65 0.68
C ASP A 181 -7.53 8.79 -0.09
N GLY A 182 -8.22 9.91 0.05
CA GLY A 182 -9.44 10.25 -0.65
C GLY A 182 -9.36 11.41 -1.64
N LEU A 183 -8.18 12.01 -1.84
CA LEU A 183 -8.02 13.24 -2.63
C LEU A 183 -7.35 13.03 -4.00
N LEU A 184 -7.45 11.84 -4.57
CA LEU A 184 -6.99 11.60 -5.94
C LEU A 184 -8.13 11.13 -6.81
#